data_4a198b3b154e0b74a5b0c2fb39a19d8c
#
_entry.id   4a198b3b154e0b74a5b0c2fb39a19d8c
#
_cell.length_a   1.000
_cell.length_b   1.000
_cell.length_c   1.000
_cell.angle_alpha   90.00
_cell.angle_beta   90.00
_cell.angle_gamma   90.00
#
_symmetry.space_group_name_H-M   'P 1'
#
loop_
_entity.id
_entity.type
_entity.pdbx_description
1 polymer ?
#
loop_
_entity_poly.entity_id
_entity_poly.type
_entity_poly.pdbx_seq_one_letter_code
_entity_poly.pdbx_strand_id
1 'polypeptide(L)'
;MARMHRSRSRGENTTRPNSGEAEVVSQAEALFEQTLVPVRGQLAGAVAALESNLNNSELNYGEIFLRDNVPVMVYLLXRGRFQTVRHFLDLCLELQSRSYRTRGVFPTSFVEEDGQILADYGQRSIGRITSVDASXWWPVLCWMYVRASGDRDYGXSPKVQRAVQLLLDLVLQPSFYEPPVLFVPXCAFMIDRPMDVWGAPLEVEVLLFGCLKSCCQLMGLVDGQGXGGPLIQQRLELTRTWMRDLRVYLLNHYWVTGKTMQVLRRRPTEQYGEHQSRNEFNVQPEVIPHWLQEWLDDRGGYLIGNMRTGRPDFRFYSLGNSLGSLFGLLTGPQQLALFRLVIHNRDHLMAEMPMRICHPPMEQDEWITNTGMDPKNWPWSYHNGGHWPSLLWPMAAAVLMHQRLHPNDDMLLLGQTRTMLEECYWQQLNQLPRQQWAEYFDGPTGTWVGQQARINQTWTIVGFLLLHHLMRRAPQDVKLLDLDETGSLRLSFHDEGKEEGSSPDEQTSFLKDY
;
A
#
# COMPACT_ATOMS: atom_id res chain seq x y z
N MET A 1 -18.73 -32.32 -35.49
CA MET A 1 -18.87 -32.98 -34.20
C MET A 1 -19.08 -31.89 -33.14
N ALA A 2 -20.31 -31.76 -32.65
CA ALA A 2 -20.72 -30.70 -31.73
C ALA A 2 -20.43 -31.14 -30.28
N ARG A 3 -19.70 -30.32 -29.54
CA ARG A 3 -19.52 -30.54 -28.10
C ARG A 3 -20.68 -29.84 -27.35
N MET A 4 -21.43 -30.66 -26.66
CA MET A 4 -22.49 -30.20 -25.78
C MET A 4 -21.94 -29.49 -24.55
N HIS A 5 -22.34 -28.22 -24.35
CA HIS A 5 -22.14 -27.51 -23.10
C HIS A 5 -23.21 -27.97 -22.09
N ARG A 6 -22.76 -28.56 -21.00
CA ARG A 6 -23.64 -28.80 -19.85
C ARG A 6 -23.64 -27.55 -18.97
N SER A 7 -24.79 -26.91 -18.86
CA SER A 7 -25.02 -25.86 -17.90
C SER A 7 -25.14 -26.46 -16.50
N ARG A 8 -24.26 -26.05 -15.60
CA ARG A 8 -24.40 -26.35 -14.18
C ARG A 8 -25.19 -25.25 -13.50
N SER A 9 -26.28 -25.64 -12.86
CA SER A 9 -27.10 -24.75 -12.06
C SER A 9 -26.32 -24.23 -10.84
N ARG A 10 -26.36 -22.92 -10.64
CA ARG A 10 -25.81 -22.27 -9.45
C ARG A 10 -26.74 -22.52 -8.27
N GLY A 11 -26.29 -23.34 -7.33
CA GLY A 11 -26.88 -23.39 -6.01
C GLY A 11 -26.24 -22.33 -5.12
N GLU A 12 -27.03 -21.57 -4.43
CA GLU A 12 -26.56 -20.66 -3.38
C GLU A 12 -25.91 -21.48 -2.28
N ASN A 13 -24.59 -21.38 -2.19
CA ASN A 13 -23.83 -22.02 -1.13
C ASN A 13 -23.45 -20.96 -0.10
N THR A 14 -24.19 -20.94 0.99
CA THR A 14 -23.70 -20.33 2.23
C THR A 14 -22.63 -21.27 2.77
N THR A 15 -21.39 -20.98 2.44
CA THR A 15 -20.30 -21.90 2.72
C THR A 15 -19.81 -21.78 4.16
N ARG A 16 -19.95 -22.87 4.90
CA ARG A 16 -19.08 -23.14 6.04
C ARG A 16 -17.63 -23.09 5.54
N PRO A 17 -16.69 -22.51 6.32
CA PRO A 17 -15.30 -22.47 5.88
C PRO A 17 -14.85 -23.91 5.57
N ASN A 18 -14.24 -24.06 4.43
CA ASN A 18 -13.59 -25.32 4.07
C ASN A 18 -12.53 -25.60 5.14
N SER A 19 -12.47 -26.81 5.64
CA SER A 19 -11.51 -27.19 6.70
C SER A 19 -10.08 -26.78 6.32
N GLY A 20 -9.74 -26.85 5.05
CA GLY A 20 -8.42 -26.44 4.56
C GLY A 20 -8.16 -24.95 4.65
N GLU A 21 -9.19 -24.12 4.40
CA GLU A 21 -9.05 -22.66 4.55
C GLU A 21 -8.77 -22.27 6.01
N ALA A 22 -9.55 -22.81 6.95
CA ALA A 22 -9.37 -22.54 8.37
C ALA A 22 -7.99 -22.97 8.86
N GLU A 23 -7.50 -24.10 8.38
CA GLU A 23 -6.18 -24.62 8.75
C GLU A 23 -5.06 -23.67 8.27
N VAL A 24 -5.12 -23.21 7.02
CA VAL A 24 -4.10 -22.30 6.46
C VAL A 24 -4.13 -20.96 7.20
N VAL A 25 -5.31 -20.41 7.46
CA VAL A 25 -5.45 -19.15 8.21
C VAL A 25 -4.86 -19.32 9.62
N SER A 26 -5.16 -20.42 10.29
CA SER A 26 -4.62 -20.69 11.63
C SER A 26 -3.10 -20.81 11.61
N GLN A 27 -2.54 -21.49 10.60
CA GLN A 27 -1.10 -21.57 10.41
C GLN A 27 -0.48 -20.18 10.22
N ALA A 28 -1.09 -19.35 9.37
CA ALA A 28 -0.61 -17.99 9.10
C ALA A 28 -0.65 -17.14 10.39
N GLU A 29 -1.72 -17.26 11.18
CA GLU A 29 -1.84 -16.54 12.46
C GLU A 29 -0.74 -16.96 13.43
N ALA A 30 -0.45 -18.26 13.52
CA ALA A 30 0.59 -18.79 14.41
C ALA A 30 1.97 -18.26 13.97
N LEU A 31 2.25 -18.28 12.66
CA LEU A 31 3.51 -17.73 12.14
C LEU A 31 3.61 -16.22 12.39
N PHE A 32 2.52 -15.51 12.19
CA PHE A 32 2.48 -14.06 12.46
C PHE A 32 2.84 -13.76 13.91
N GLU A 33 2.25 -14.49 14.86
CA GLU A 33 2.56 -14.27 16.28
C GLU A 33 4.06 -14.47 16.56
N GLN A 34 4.70 -15.42 15.89
CA GLN A 34 6.13 -15.64 16.05
C GLN A 34 6.99 -14.47 15.53
N THR A 35 6.48 -13.67 14.59
CA THR A 35 7.23 -12.51 14.05
C THR A 35 7.23 -11.32 14.99
N LEU A 36 6.27 -11.26 15.92
CA LEU A 36 6.13 -10.12 16.83
C LEU A 36 7.22 -10.15 17.90
N VAL A 37 7.88 -9.02 18.10
CA VAL A 37 8.99 -8.89 19.03
C VAL A 37 8.75 -7.74 20.00
N PRO A 38 9.24 -7.87 21.23
CA PRO A 38 9.10 -6.80 22.22
C PRO A 38 10.24 -5.79 22.12
N VAL A 39 9.93 -4.57 22.55
CA VAL A 39 10.91 -3.53 22.88
C VAL A 39 10.49 -2.99 24.24
N ARG A 40 11.43 -2.88 25.17
CA ARG A 40 11.14 -2.47 26.56
C ARG A 40 10.03 -3.30 27.20
N GLY A 41 10.03 -4.61 26.92
CA GLY A 41 9.11 -5.55 27.54
C GLY A 41 7.69 -5.58 27.00
N GLN A 42 7.38 -4.81 25.95
CA GLN A 42 6.06 -4.78 25.31
C GLN A 42 6.19 -5.04 23.81
N LEU A 43 5.26 -5.81 23.25
CA LEU A 43 5.25 -6.04 21.80
C LEU A 43 5.26 -4.71 21.05
N ALA A 44 6.17 -4.58 20.11
CA ALA A 44 6.45 -3.32 19.44
C ALA A 44 6.30 -3.38 17.92
N GLY A 45 6.27 -4.57 17.36
CA GLY A 45 6.21 -4.74 15.91
C GLY A 45 6.75 -6.10 15.53
N ALA A 46 6.98 -6.30 14.25
CA ALA A 46 7.40 -7.57 13.69
C ALA A 46 8.76 -7.45 13.00
N VAL A 47 9.56 -8.51 13.09
CA VAL A 47 10.76 -8.65 12.27
C VAL A 47 10.36 -8.96 10.82
N ALA A 48 11.29 -8.74 9.88
CA ALA A 48 10.98 -8.90 8.46
C ALA A 48 10.73 -10.35 8.06
N ALA A 49 11.44 -11.29 8.67
CA ALA A 49 11.28 -12.72 8.34
C ALA A 49 11.72 -13.59 9.53
N LEU A 50 11.15 -14.80 9.61
CA LEU A 50 11.47 -15.75 10.67
C LEU A 50 12.68 -16.62 10.35
N GLU A 51 13.26 -16.49 9.17
CA GLU A 51 14.36 -17.34 8.75
C GLU A 51 15.63 -17.00 9.52
N SER A 52 16.10 -17.95 10.34
CA SER A 52 17.25 -17.75 11.20
C SER A 52 18.55 -18.41 10.68
N ASN A 53 18.47 -19.16 9.59
CA ASN A 53 19.60 -19.99 9.12
C ASN A 53 20.45 -19.30 8.05
N LEU A 54 20.43 -17.98 8.02
CA LEU A 54 21.19 -17.25 7.02
C LEU A 54 22.57 -16.92 7.55
N ASN A 55 23.54 -17.16 6.70
CA ASN A 55 24.92 -16.75 6.97
C ASN A 55 24.94 -15.30 7.46
N ASN A 56 25.74 -15.05 8.47
CA ASN A 56 25.83 -13.81 9.24
C ASN A 56 26.12 -12.53 8.44
N SER A 57 26.01 -12.57 7.13
CA SER A 57 26.37 -11.42 6.28
C SER A 57 25.23 -10.41 6.07
N GLU A 58 24.00 -10.74 6.49
CA GLU A 58 22.87 -9.83 6.29
C GLU A 58 22.28 -9.43 7.63
N LEU A 59 22.71 -8.28 8.08
CA LEU A 59 22.66 -7.85 9.47
C LEU A 59 21.29 -7.34 9.94
N ASN A 60 20.30 -7.15 9.06
CA ASN A 60 19.19 -6.28 9.42
C ASN A 60 17.83 -6.98 9.63
N TYR A 61 17.74 -8.31 9.48
CA TYR A 61 16.43 -8.98 9.50
C TYR A 61 15.84 -9.13 10.91
N GLY A 62 16.63 -8.88 11.96
CA GLY A 62 16.13 -8.80 13.33
C GLY A 62 15.57 -7.44 13.71
N GLU A 63 15.64 -6.47 12.83
CA GLU A 63 15.15 -5.12 13.10
C GLU A 63 13.67 -4.98 12.77
N ILE A 64 13.03 -4.01 13.42
CA ILE A 64 11.66 -3.61 13.11
C ILE A 64 11.74 -2.51 12.04
N PHE A 65 11.39 -2.88 10.80
CA PHE A 65 11.36 -1.93 9.68
C PHE A 65 10.01 -1.24 9.66
N LEU A 66 10.01 0.08 9.56
CA LEU A 66 8.76 0.85 9.59
C LEU A 66 7.87 0.51 8.40
N ARG A 67 8.42 0.46 7.18
CA ARG A 67 7.66 0.09 5.98
C ARG A 67 7.05 -1.31 6.10
N ASP A 68 7.86 -2.29 6.52
CA ASP A 68 7.43 -3.69 6.60
C ASP A 68 6.32 -3.86 7.64
N ASN A 69 6.29 -3.00 8.65
CA ASN A 69 5.31 -3.05 9.71
C ASN A 69 4.00 -2.33 9.37
N VAL A 70 3.87 -1.72 8.20
CA VAL A 70 2.60 -1.09 7.80
C VAL A 70 1.47 -2.13 7.74
N PRO A 71 1.59 -3.22 6.97
CA PRO A 71 0.50 -4.22 6.99
C PRO A 71 0.33 -4.88 8.35
N VAL A 72 1.40 -5.02 9.13
CA VAL A 72 1.34 -5.54 10.50
C VAL A 72 0.43 -4.66 11.36
N MET A 73 0.67 -3.34 11.35
CA MET A 73 -0.12 -2.41 12.16
C MET A 73 -1.57 -2.34 11.68
N VAL A 74 -1.80 -2.35 10.37
CA VAL A 74 -3.15 -2.37 9.81
C VAL A 74 -3.88 -3.63 10.31
N TYR A 75 -3.24 -4.79 10.25
CA TYR A 75 -3.86 -6.04 10.72
C TYR A 75 -4.15 -6.01 12.21
N LEU A 76 -3.20 -5.53 13.01
CA LEU A 76 -3.39 -5.41 14.47
C LEU A 76 -4.55 -4.46 14.79
N LEU A 77 -4.73 -3.39 14.04
CA LEU A 77 -5.89 -2.51 14.20
C LEU A 77 -7.20 -3.23 13.82
N UNK A 78 -7.20 -3.95 12.80
CA UNK A 78 -8.24 -4.67 12.40
C UNK A 78 -8.61 -5.66 13.38
N ARG A 79 -7.68 -6.12 14.27
CA ARG A 79 -7.92 -7.15 15.31
C ARG A 79 -8.07 -6.56 16.72
N GLY A 80 -8.12 -5.24 16.83
CA GLY A 80 -8.31 -4.59 18.14
C GLY A 80 -7.09 -4.60 19.05
N ARG A 81 -5.90 -4.91 18.53
CA ARG A 81 -4.67 -5.01 19.34
C ARG A 81 -3.98 -3.64 19.39
N PHE A 82 -4.63 -2.70 20.03
CA PHE A 82 -4.25 -1.28 19.99
C PHE A 82 -2.97 -0.99 20.77
N GLN A 83 -2.68 -1.75 21.83
CA GLN A 83 -1.51 -1.47 22.67
C GLN A 83 -0.21 -1.64 21.90
N THR A 84 -0.10 -2.67 21.08
CA THR A 84 1.09 -2.90 20.25
C THR A 84 1.26 -1.77 19.24
N VAL A 85 0.16 -1.36 18.60
CA VAL A 85 0.20 -0.26 17.61
C VAL A 85 0.61 1.05 18.30
N ARG A 86 0.02 1.35 19.46
CA ARG A 86 0.36 2.54 20.24
C ARG A 86 1.84 2.54 20.61
N HIS A 87 2.35 1.41 21.08
CA HIS A 87 3.76 1.29 21.47
C HIS A 87 4.69 1.50 20.27
N PHE A 88 4.35 0.91 19.11
CA PHE A 88 5.09 1.12 17.87
C PHE A 88 5.12 2.61 17.49
N LEU A 89 3.96 3.26 17.51
CA LEU A 89 3.87 4.68 17.15
C LEU A 89 4.69 5.55 18.11
N ASP A 90 4.66 5.25 19.42
CA ASP A 90 5.42 5.98 20.44
C ASP A 90 6.93 5.80 20.25
N LEU A 91 7.38 4.59 19.94
CA LEU A 91 8.80 4.35 19.67
C LEU A 91 9.26 5.16 18.46
N CYS A 92 8.46 5.17 17.39
CA CYS A 92 8.78 5.98 16.21
C CYS A 92 8.85 7.47 16.55
N LEU A 93 7.92 7.97 17.39
CA LEU A 93 7.94 9.37 17.85
C LEU A 93 9.24 9.69 18.59
N GLU A 94 9.64 8.82 19.49
CA GLU A 94 10.87 9.00 20.25
C GLU A 94 12.09 9.04 19.32
N LEU A 95 12.06 8.24 18.26
CA LEU A 95 13.17 8.09 17.32
C LEU A 95 13.11 9.07 16.15
N GLN A 96 12.06 9.89 16.01
CA GLN A 96 12.01 10.90 14.95
C GLN A 96 13.24 11.80 15.05
N SER A 97 13.95 11.97 13.95
CA SER A 97 15.25 12.62 13.94
C SER A 97 15.15 14.11 14.29
N ARG A 98 16.03 14.55 15.16
CA ARG A 98 16.22 15.97 15.51
C ARG A 98 17.57 16.48 15.03
N SER A 99 18.35 15.63 14.37
CA SER A 99 19.63 16.02 13.76
C SER A 99 19.40 17.04 12.66
N TYR A 100 20.27 18.01 12.54
CA TYR A 100 20.16 19.09 11.56
C TYR A 100 19.88 18.58 10.14
N ARG A 101 20.58 17.50 9.74
CA ARG A 101 20.50 17.01 8.36
C ARG A 101 19.23 16.18 8.07
N THR A 102 18.68 15.53 9.09
CA THR A 102 17.56 14.58 8.89
C THR A 102 16.35 14.96 9.75
N ARG A 103 16.30 16.19 10.23
CA ARG A 103 15.26 16.64 11.15
C ARG A 103 13.87 16.39 10.58
N GLY A 104 13.06 15.66 11.35
CA GLY A 104 11.69 15.31 10.98
C GLY A 104 11.53 13.93 10.37
N VAL A 105 12.62 13.31 9.93
CA VAL A 105 12.60 11.97 9.33
C VAL A 105 12.34 10.92 10.42
N PHE A 106 11.46 9.97 10.14
CA PHE A 106 11.29 8.78 10.97
C PHE A 106 12.33 7.72 10.55
N PRO A 107 12.73 6.83 11.47
CA PRO A 107 13.77 5.85 11.12
C PRO A 107 13.27 4.85 10.08
N THR A 108 14.21 4.32 9.30
CA THR A 108 13.96 3.19 8.40
C THR A 108 13.66 1.94 9.22
N SER A 109 14.42 1.72 10.28
CA SER A 109 14.27 0.57 11.16
C SER A 109 14.86 0.88 12.53
N PHE A 110 14.54 0.03 13.50
CA PHE A 110 15.14 0.11 14.83
C PHE A 110 15.17 -1.27 15.48
N VAL A 111 16.03 -1.40 16.47
CA VAL A 111 16.21 -2.65 17.22
C VAL A 111 16.64 -2.32 18.65
N GLU A 112 16.26 -3.16 19.61
CA GLU A 112 16.75 -3.06 20.98
C GLU A 112 17.93 -4.00 21.17
N GLU A 113 19.08 -3.45 21.56
CA GLU A 113 20.28 -4.18 21.87
C GLU A 113 20.82 -3.70 23.21
N ASP A 114 21.07 -4.65 24.13
CA ASP A 114 21.61 -4.36 25.47
C ASP A 114 20.84 -3.26 26.21
N GLY A 115 19.51 -3.27 26.05
CA GLY A 115 18.62 -2.32 26.71
C GLY A 115 18.55 -0.94 26.05
N GLN A 116 19.23 -0.75 24.94
CA GLN A 116 19.21 0.51 24.19
C GLN A 116 18.54 0.32 22.84
N ILE A 117 17.85 1.36 22.36
CA ILE A 117 17.23 1.33 21.04
C ILE A 117 18.18 1.96 20.05
N LEU A 118 18.54 1.19 19.02
CA LEU A 118 19.39 1.63 17.93
C LEU A 118 18.50 1.87 16.70
N ALA A 119 18.48 3.09 16.22
CA ALA A 119 17.70 3.47 15.03
C ALA A 119 18.61 3.62 13.82
N ASP A 120 18.09 3.24 12.65
CA ASP A 120 18.78 3.40 11.36
C ASP A 120 18.04 4.46 10.54
N TYR A 121 18.80 5.41 10.02
CA TYR A 121 18.29 6.44 9.11
C TYR A 121 18.91 6.27 7.71
N GLY A 122 19.18 5.02 7.32
CA GLY A 122 19.70 4.67 6.01
C GLY A 122 21.16 4.24 5.98
N GLN A 123 21.86 4.31 7.11
CA GLN A 123 23.27 3.96 7.14
C GLN A 123 23.52 2.47 6.86
N ARG A 124 22.57 1.63 7.27
CA ARG A 124 22.67 0.18 7.11
C ARG A 124 21.80 -0.35 5.96
N SER A 125 21.06 0.52 5.27
CA SER A 125 20.25 0.09 4.12
C SER A 125 21.16 -0.28 2.94
N ILE A 126 20.64 -1.12 2.04
CA ILE A 126 21.39 -1.58 0.87
C ILE A 126 21.83 -0.38 0.03
N GLY A 127 20.95 0.58 -0.20
CA GLY A 127 21.25 1.77 -0.99
C GLY A 127 21.97 2.88 -0.25
N ARG A 128 22.20 2.73 1.06
CA ARG A 128 22.80 3.77 1.93
C ARG A 128 22.00 5.08 1.89
N ILE A 129 20.70 4.98 1.71
CA ILE A 129 19.79 6.11 1.54
C ILE A 129 18.68 6.01 2.59
N THR A 130 18.28 7.13 3.17
CA THR A 130 17.15 7.21 4.09
C THR A 130 15.87 6.81 3.37
N SER A 131 15.08 5.94 4.00
CA SER A 131 13.79 5.51 3.48
C SER A 131 12.76 6.63 3.63
N VAL A 132 12.38 7.25 2.52
CA VAL A 132 11.43 8.38 2.51
C VAL A 132 10.03 7.88 2.83
N ASP A 133 9.65 6.71 2.30
CA ASP A 133 8.32 6.15 2.47
C ASP A 133 8.01 5.83 3.94
N ALA A 134 8.98 5.45 4.73
CA ALA A 134 8.78 5.23 6.16
C ALA A 134 8.19 6.46 6.84
N SER A 135 8.72 7.61 6.52
CA SER A 135 8.20 8.88 7.05
C SER A 135 6.81 9.24 6.51
N UNK A 136 6.49 8.84 5.33
CA UNK A 136 5.31 9.10 4.79
C UNK A 136 4.27 8.33 5.36
N TRP A 137 4.57 7.04 5.83
CA TRP A 137 3.59 6.09 6.42
C TRP A 137 3.20 6.42 7.86
N TRP A 138 4.06 7.05 8.65
CA TRP A 138 3.79 7.23 10.08
C TRP A 138 2.50 8.01 10.36
N PRO A 139 2.24 9.17 9.74
CA PRO A 139 0.97 9.87 10.00
C PRO A 139 -0.25 9.07 9.57
N VAL A 140 -0.14 8.29 8.50
CA VAL A 140 -1.23 7.43 8.00
C VAL A 140 -1.60 6.40 9.07
N LEU A 141 -0.59 5.72 9.63
CA LEU A 141 -0.81 4.73 10.69
C LEU A 141 -1.36 5.40 11.97
N CYS A 142 -0.84 6.58 12.31
CA CYS A 142 -1.30 7.32 13.48
C CYS A 142 -2.77 7.70 13.35
N TRP A 143 -3.17 8.19 12.19
CA TRP A 143 -4.57 8.56 11.93
C TRP A 143 -5.48 7.33 11.97
N MET A 144 -5.05 6.21 11.39
CA MET A 144 -5.80 4.94 11.47
C MET A 144 -5.96 4.51 12.94
N TYR A 145 -4.88 4.59 13.73
CA TYR A 145 -4.90 4.23 15.15
C TYR A 145 -5.91 5.07 15.92
N VAL A 146 -5.87 6.38 15.74
CA VAL A 146 -6.76 7.32 16.46
C VAL A 146 -8.22 6.96 16.21
N ARG A 147 -8.59 6.69 14.96
CA ARG A 147 -9.99 6.36 14.62
C ARG A 147 -10.38 4.95 15.07
N ALA A 148 -9.50 3.98 14.89
CA ALA A 148 -9.81 2.59 15.25
C ALA A 148 -9.94 2.41 16.75
N SER A 149 -9.06 3.04 17.53
CA SER A 149 -9.05 2.92 18.99
C SER A 149 -9.98 3.91 19.68
N GLY A 150 -10.35 4.99 19.02
CA GLY A 150 -11.07 6.10 19.64
C GLY A 150 -10.20 6.99 20.51
N ASP A 151 -8.87 6.82 20.46
CA ASP A 151 -7.91 7.52 21.32
C ASP A 151 -7.59 8.91 20.74
N ARG A 152 -8.59 9.80 20.79
CA ARG A 152 -8.44 11.16 20.25
C ARG A 152 -7.40 11.97 21.05
N ASP A 153 -7.25 11.68 22.34
CA ASP A 153 -6.27 12.37 23.18
C ASP A 153 -4.85 12.10 22.71
N TYR A 154 -4.59 10.94 22.18
CA TYR A 154 -3.29 10.62 21.58
C TYR A 154 -3.03 11.52 20.36
N GLY A 155 -3.96 11.59 19.46
CA GLY A 155 -3.89 12.48 18.30
C GLY A 155 -3.68 13.96 18.66
N UNK A 156 -4.20 14.33 19.58
CA UNK A 156 -4.19 15.51 20.02
C UNK A 156 -3.14 15.87 20.82
N SER A 157 -2.27 15.00 21.15
CA SER A 157 -1.19 15.21 22.14
C SER A 157 -0.07 16.06 21.57
N PRO A 158 0.61 16.84 22.42
CA PRO A 158 1.69 17.69 21.94
C PRO A 158 2.80 16.94 21.22
N LYS A 159 3.10 15.70 21.62
CA LYS A 159 4.16 14.92 20.98
C LYS A 159 3.79 14.53 19.55
N VAL A 160 2.54 14.12 19.31
CA VAL A 160 2.07 13.79 17.97
C VAL A 160 2.02 15.05 17.09
N GLN A 161 1.46 16.15 17.63
CA GLN A 161 1.36 17.41 16.89
C GLN A 161 2.74 17.97 16.53
N ARG A 162 3.71 17.87 17.45
CA ARG A 162 5.09 18.31 17.16
C ARG A 162 5.70 17.44 16.06
N ALA A 163 5.48 16.14 16.10
CA ALA A 163 6.01 15.22 15.09
C ALA A 163 5.44 15.54 13.71
N VAL A 164 4.13 15.86 13.65
CA VAL A 164 3.47 16.28 12.40
C VAL A 164 4.12 17.55 11.88
N GLN A 165 4.35 18.56 12.76
CA GLN A 165 4.96 19.82 12.34
C GLN A 165 6.38 19.61 11.81
N LEU A 166 7.19 18.77 12.48
CA LEU A 166 8.56 18.50 12.03
C LEU A 166 8.57 17.81 10.65
N LEU A 167 7.65 16.88 10.43
CA LEU A 167 7.54 16.21 9.14
C LEU A 167 7.07 17.19 8.06
N LEU A 168 6.10 18.03 8.36
CA LEU A 168 5.62 19.05 7.41
C LEU A 168 6.72 20.08 7.08
N ASP A 169 7.55 20.45 8.06
CA ASP A 169 8.72 21.30 7.79
C ASP A 169 9.66 20.65 6.78
N LEU A 170 9.76 19.33 6.81
CA LEU A 170 10.62 18.59 5.89
C LEU A 170 10.05 18.54 4.48
N VAL A 171 8.75 18.24 4.34
CA VAL A 171 8.16 17.98 3.02
C VAL A 171 7.53 19.20 2.36
N LEU A 172 7.12 20.22 3.12
CA LEU A 172 6.52 21.43 2.57
C LEU A 172 7.57 22.54 2.36
N GLN A 173 8.66 22.18 1.67
CA GLN A 173 9.71 23.15 1.34
C GLN A 173 9.31 23.95 0.11
N PRO A 174 9.48 25.27 0.10
CA PRO A 174 9.15 26.08 -1.09
C PRO A 174 9.85 25.62 -2.36
N SER A 175 11.04 25.04 -2.23
CA SER A 175 11.79 24.51 -3.37
C SER A 175 11.12 23.29 -4.03
N PHE A 176 10.15 22.65 -3.37
CA PHE A 176 9.43 21.50 -3.91
C PHE A 176 8.04 21.88 -4.43
N TYR A 177 7.68 23.16 -4.41
CA TYR A 177 6.31 23.56 -4.71
C TYR A 177 6.01 23.56 -6.22
N GLU A 178 6.99 23.82 -7.04
CA GLU A 178 6.78 23.85 -8.50
C GLU A 178 7.83 22.98 -9.22
N PRO A 179 7.49 21.75 -9.57
CA PRO A 179 6.21 21.02 -9.35
C PRO A 179 6.07 20.56 -7.89
N PRO A 180 4.83 20.35 -7.42
CA PRO A 180 4.57 20.02 -6.02
C PRO A 180 4.81 18.54 -5.70
N VAL A 181 5.91 17.99 -6.15
CA VAL A 181 6.29 16.59 -5.97
C VAL A 181 7.60 16.51 -5.19
N LEU A 182 7.81 15.38 -4.54
CA LEU A 182 9.02 15.16 -3.77
C LEU A 182 10.03 14.39 -4.62
N PHE A 183 11.16 15.01 -4.93
CA PHE A 183 12.23 14.37 -5.69
C PHE A 183 13.10 13.53 -4.76
N VAL A 184 13.36 12.27 -5.15
CA VAL A 184 14.11 11.31 -4.34
C VAL A 184 15.20 10.64 -5.17
N PRO A 185 16.29 10.24 -4.53
CA PRO A 185 17.28 9.40 -5.20
C PRO A 185 16.83 7.93 -5.29
N UNK A 186 17.40 7.17 -5.92
CA UNK A 186 17.18 5.83 -6.06
C UNK A 186 17.25 5.17 -4.74
N CYS A 187 16.65 4.15 -4.58
CA CYS A 187 16.67 3.35 -3.37
C CYS A 187 16.02 3.99 -2.14
N ALA A 188 15.20 5.03 -2.34
CA ALA A 188 14.66 5.79 -1.21
C ALA A 188 13.28 5.31 -0.73
N PHE A 189 12.75 4.22 -1.26
CA PHE A 189 11.42 3.69 -0.92
C PHE A 189 11.42 2.18 -1.12
N MET A 190 10.26 1.54 -1.31
CA MET A 190 10.17 0.08 -1.38
C MET A 190 11.10 -0.50 -2.45
N ILE A 191 11.26 0.17 -3.60
CA ILE A 191 12.24 -0.23 -4.59
C ILE A 191 13.61 0.29 -4.15
N ASP A 192 14.27 -0.51 -3.32
CA ASP A 192 15.44 -0.09 -2.57
C ASP A 192 16.76 -0.67 -3.11
N ARG A 193 16.73 -1.21 -4.33
CA ARG A 193 17.93 -1.65 -5.05
C ARG A 193 18.00 -0.92 -6.38
N PRO A 194 19.20 -0.80 -6.99
CA PRO A 194 19.33 -0.03 -8.24
C PRO A 194 18.39 -0.53 -9.34
N MET A 195 17.54 0.36 -9.83
CA MET A 195 16.58 0.05 -10.90
C MET A 195 16.15 1.31 -11.65
N ASP A 196 16.95 2.34 -11.62
CA ASP A 196 16.70 3.63 -12.28
C ASP A 196 15.34 4.26 -11.89
N VAL A 197 14.92 4.05 -10.64
CA VAL A 197 13.69 4.63 -10.13
C VAL A 197 14.05 5.76 -9.16
N TRP A 198 14.22 6.95 -9.74
CA TRP A 198 14.58 8.16 -9.01
C TRP A 198 13.81 9.34 -9.60
N GLY A 199 13.88 10.48 -8.97
CA GLY A 199 13.12 11.66 -9.38
C GLY A 199 11.82 11.74 -8.60
N ALA A 200 10.67 11.61 -9.27
CA ALA A 200 9.37 11.66 -8.61
C ALA A 200 8.59 10.35 -8.84
N PRO A 201 9.03 9.24 -8.21
CA PRO A 201 8.35 7.95 -8.41
C PRO A 201 6.92 7.99 -7.89
N LEU A 202 6.02 7.34 -8.62
CA LEU A 202 4.59 7.33 -8.30
C LEU A 202 4.32 6.96 -6.85
N GLU A 203 4.94 5.89 -6.37
CA GLU A 203 4.68 5.38 -5.02
C GLU A 203 4.97 6.43 -3.96
N VAL A 204 6.08 7.15 -4.12
CA VAL A 204 6.45 8.21 -3.17
C VAL A 204 5.40 9.34 -3.19
N GLU A 205 4.97 9.74 -4.38
CA GLU A 205 4.03 10.85 -4.51
C GLU A 205 2.63 10.50 -3.98
N VAL A 206 2.18 9.27 -4.22
CA VAL A 206 0.89 8.79 -3.68
C VAL A 206 0.96 8.68 -2.16
N LEU A 207 2.08 8.19 -1.63
CA LEU A 207 2.29 8.14 -0.18
C LEU A 207 2.35 9.55 0.42
N LEU A 208 2.99 10.49 -0.27
CA LEU A 208 3.00 11.89 0.16
C LEU A 208 1.56 12.43 0.25
N PHE A 209 0.71 12.13 -0.75
CA PHE A 209 -0.69 12.54 -0.73
C PHE A 209 -1.41 11.96 0.50
N GLY A 210 -1.26 10.68 0.78
CA GLY A 210 -1.85 10.05 1.96
C GLY A 210 -1.30 10.62 3.27
N CYS A 211 -0.02 10.91 3.29
CA CYS A 211 0.65 11.54 4.44
C CYS A 211 0.08 12.93 4.72
N LEU A 212 -0.02 13.78 3.69
CA LEU A 212 -0.56 15.14 3.85
C LEU A 212 -2.01 15.10 4.30
N LYS A 213 -2.80 14.18 3.72
CA LYS A 213 -4.19 13.98 4.12
C LYS A 213 -4.28 13.63 5.61
N SER A 214 -3.48 12.69 6.07
CA SER A 214 -3.46 12.26 7.47
C SER A 214 -2.96 13.36 8.40
N CYS A 215 -1.95 14.11 7.98
CA CYS A 215 -1.47 15.26 8.76
C CYS A 215 -2.57 16.31 8.92
N CYS A 216 -3.35 16.60 7.87
CA CYS A 216 -4.50 17.51 7.95
C CYS A 216 -5.52 17.01 8.97
N GLN A 217 -5.81 15.71 8.96
CA GLN A 217 -6.77 15.14 9.91
C GLN A 217 -6.27 15.24 11.35
N LEU A 218 -4.99 14.95 11.59
CA LEU A 218 -4.40 15.04 12.93
C LEU A 218 -4.37 16.50 13.44
N MET A 219 -4.00 17.46 12.58
CA MET A 219 -4.05 18.87 12.93
C MET A 219 -5.48 19.34 13.17
N GLY A 220 -6.44 18.79 12.41
CA GLY A 220 -7.85 19.09 12.58
C GLY A 220 -8.41 18.72 13.94
N LEU A 221 -7.82 17.73 14.62
CA LEU A 221 -8.23 17.38 15.98
C LEU A 221 -7.97 18.53 16.96
N VAL A 222 -6.84 19.22 16.82
CA VAL A 222 -6.47 20.34 17.68
C VAL A 222 -7.27 21.59 17.31
N ASP A 223 -7.39 21.85 16.01
CA ASP A 223 -8.11 23.03 15.51
C ASP A 223 -9.59 22.97 15.92
N GLY A 224 -10.21 21.79 15.81
CA GLY A 224 -11.60 21.58 16.19
C GLY A 224 -11.89 21.76 17.67
N GLN A 225 -10.88 21.65 18.53
CA GLN A 225 -10.97 21.91 19.97
C GLN A 225 -10.66 23.37 20.32
N GLY A 226 -10.31 24.21 19.31
CA GLY A 226 -9.86 25.58 19.57
C GLY A 226 -8.46 25.74 20.16
N UNK A 227 -7.82 24.80 20.14
CA UNK A 227 -6.57 24.71 20.65
C UNK A 227 -5.50 24.95 19.72
N GLY A 228 -5.83 25.02 18.59
CA GLY A 228 -4.78 25.11 17.59
C GLY A 228 -4.13 26.45 17.42
N GLY A 229 -4.91 27.47 17.54
CA GLY A 229 -4.40 28.83 17.36
C GLY A 229 -4.05 29.15 15.90
N PRO A 230 -3.63 30.41 15.64
CA PRO A 230 -3.40 30.85 14.26
C PRO A 230 -2.30 30.09 13.51
N LEU A 231 -1.27 29.60 14.19
CA LEU A 231 -0.17 28.89 13.55
C LEU A 231 -0.63 27.52 13.01
N ILE A 232 -1.43 26.79 13.77
CA ILE A 232 -1.98 25.50 13.33
C ILE A 232 -2.95 25.73 12.15
N GLN A 233 -3.79 26.74 12.23
CA GLN A 233 -4.72 27.09 11.14
C GLN A 233 -3.97 27.41 9.85
N GLN A 234 -2.91 28.21 9.95
CA GLN A 234 -2.09 28.58 8.80
C GLN A 234 -1.42 27.35 8.19
N ARG A 235 -0.86 26.48 9.03
CA ARG A 235 -0.19 25.25 8.57
C ARG A 235 -1.19 24.28 7.93
N LEU A 236 -2.38 24.17 8.52
CA LEU A 236 -3.45 23.32 8.00
C LEU A 236 -3.88 23.81 6.60
N GLU A 237 -4.07 25.12 6.43
CA GLU A 237 -4.44 25.70 5.14
C GLU A 237 -3.35 25.48 4.08
N LEU A 238 -2.09 25.69 4.44
CA LEU A 238 -0.96 25.45 3.55
C LEU A 238 -0.89 23.99 3.13
N THR A 239 -1.07 23.07 4.08
CA THR A 239 -1.01 21.62 3.81
C THR A 239 -2.15 21.20 2.88
N ARG A 240 -3.37 21.73 3.10
CA ARG A 240 -4.52 21.46 2.23
C ARG A 240 -4.28 21.95 0.81
N THR A 241 -3.72 23.15 0.67
CA THR A 241 -3.39 23.73 -0.64
C THR A 241 -2.38 22.85 -1.37
N TRP A 242 -1.31 22.48 -0.67
CA TRP A 242 -0.26 21.63 -1.25
C TRP A 242 -0.82 20.28 -1.69
N MET A 243 -1.66 19.67 -0.85
CA MET A 243 -2.30 18.39 -1.16
C MET A 243 -3.17 18.48 -2.41
N ARG A 244 -3.96 19.56 -2.55
CA ARG A 244 -4.76 19.79 -3.75
C ARG A 244 -3.89 19.95 -5.00
N ASP A 245 -2.83 20.72 -4.89
CA ASP A 245 -1.93 20.98 -6.02
C ASP A 245 -1.18 19.71 -6.42
N LEU A 246 -0.76 18.91 -5.45
CA LEU A 246 -0.15 17.61 -5.70
C LEU A 246 -1.12 16.68 -6.46
N ARG A 247 -2.37 16.62 -6.01
CA ARG A 247 -3.39 15.80 -6.65
C ARG A 247 -3.61 16.24 -8.10
N VAL A 248 -3.77 17.55 -8.32
CA VAL A 248 -3.96 18.09 -9.66
C VAL A 248 -2.75 17.74 -10.55
N TYR A 249 -1.54 17.91 -10.03
CA TYR A 249 -0.32 17.59 -10.77
C TYR A 249 -0.27 16.12 -11.15
N LEU A 250 -0.54 15.22 -10.19
CA LEU A 250 -0.50 13.77 -10.45
C LEU A 250 -1.56 13.34 -11.47
N LEU A 251 -2.78 13.88 -11.36
CA LEU A 251 -3.83 13.54 -12.31
C LEU A 251 -3.56 14.09 -13.72
N ASN A 252 -2.89 15.24 -13.82
CA ASN A 252 -2.55 15.83 -15.12
C ASN A 252 -1.34 15.16 -15.78
N HIS A 253 -0.37 14.68 -14.99
CA HIS A 253 0.92 14.23 -15.54
C HIS A 253 1.14 12.73 -15.45
N TYR A 254 0.59 12.04 -14.45
CA TYR A 254 0.80 10.59 -14.28
C TYR A 254 -0.33 9.75 -14.85
N TRP A 255 -1.55 10.28 -14.90
CA TRP A 255 -2.71 9.52 -15.35
C TRP A 255 -2.69 9.41 -16.87
N VAL A 256 -2.63 8.18 -17.39
CA VAL A 256 -2.63 7.93 -18.83
C VAL A 256 -3.82 7.06 -19.24
N THR A 257 -4.39 7.43 -20.38
CA THR A 257 -5.47 6.71 -21.07
C THR A 257 -5.13 6.69 -22.57
N GLY A 258 -6.00 6.07 -23.36
CA GLY A 258 -5.85 6.12 -24.82
C GLY A 258 -5.81 7.54 -25.38
N LYS A 259 -6.54 8.47 -24.77
CA LYS A 259 -6.51 9.89 -25.18
C LYS A 259 -5.16 10.52 -24.93
N THR A 260 -4.58 10.27 -23.76
CA THR A 260 -3.23 10.77 -23.42
C THR A 260 -2.23 10.32 -24.46
N MET A 261 -2.30 9.04 -24.83
CA MET A 261 -1.39 8.45 -25.82
C MET A 261 -1.52 9.11 -27.17
N GLN A 262 -2.76 9.43 -27.58
CA GLN A 262 -3.00 10.13 -28.86
C GLN A 262 -2.37 11.51 -28.85
N VAL A 263 -2.49 12.25 -27.75
CA VAL A 263 -1.88 13.58 -27.62
C VAL A 263 -0.36 13.49 -27.67
N LEU A 264 0.23 12.52 -26.94
CA LEU A 264 1.67 12.34 -26.89
C LEU A 264 2.26 11.99 -28.26
N ARG A 265 1.48 11.32 -29.13
CA ARG A 265 1.94 10.94 -30.47
C ARG A 265 1.90 12.08 -31.48
N ARG A 266 1.23 13.18 -31.16
CA ARG A 266 1.19 14.33 -32.08
C ARG A 266 2.54 15.04 -32.06
N ARG A 267 3.08 15.25 -33.24
CA ARG A 267 4.31 16.02 -33.37
C ARG A 267 4.01 17.51 -33.20
N PRO A 268 4.82 18.24 -32.47
CA PRO A 268 4.63 19.69 -32.37
C PRO A 268 4.79 20.34 -33.72
N THR A 269 3.85 21.21 -34.11
CA THR A 269 3.94 22.03 -35.30
C THR A 269 3.43 23.44 -34.99
N GLU A 270 3.86 24.39 -35.76
CA GLU A 270 3.41 25.78 -35.64
C GLU A 270 1.92 25.95 -35.96
N GLN A 271 1.32 24.97 -36.60
CA GLN A 271 -0.07 25.02 -37.02
C GLN A 271 -1.06 24.61 -35.96
N TYR A 272 -0.60 24.00 -34.87
CA TYR A 272 -1.53 23.54 -33.83
C TYR A 272 -1.97 24.70 -32.96
N GLY A 273 -3.25 24.83 -32.80
CA GLY A 273 -3.83 25.77 -31.86
C GLY A 273 -3.34 25.50 -30.44
N GLU A 274 -3.24 26.54 -29.65
CA GLU A 274 -2.50 26.56 -28.41
C GLU A 274 -2.98 25.61 -27.34
N HIS A 275 -4.22 25.08 -27.41
CA HIS A 275 -4.83 24.46 -26.24
C HIS A 275 -5.22 22.99 -26.40
N GLN A 276 -5.09 22.42 -27.57
CA GLN A 276 -5.66 21.09 -27.80
C GLN A 276 -4.65 19.99 -28.15
N SER A 277 -3.39 20.33 -28.29
CA SER A 277 -2.40 19.35 -28.74
C SER A 277 -1.05 19.50 -28.04
N ARG A 278 -1.03 20.11 -26.87
CA ARG A 278 0.20 20.28 -26.11
C ARG A 278 0.74 18.93 -25.63
N ASN A 279 1.97 18.67 -25.98
CA ASN A 279 2.75 17.59 -25.37
C ASN A 279 3.48 18.19 -24.18
N GLU A 280 2.80 18.25 -23.05
CA GLU A 280 3.32 18.89 -21.82
C GLU A 280 4.50 18.13 -21.24
N PHE A 281 4.67 16.87 -21.63
CA PHE A 281 5.80 16.06 -21.17
C PHE A 281 7.05 16.29 -22.00
N ASN A 282 6.93 17.01 -23.11
CA ASN A 282 8.02 17.19 -24.09
C ASN A 282 8.59 15.84 -24.55
N VAL A 283 7.70 14.87 -24.76
CA VAL A 283 8.07 13.51 -25.14
C VAL A 283 8.02 13.38 -26.66
N GLN A 284 9.09 12.85 -27.25
CA GLN A 284 9.07 12.52 -28.66
C GLN A 284 8.20 11.28 -28.89
N PRO A 285 7.38 11.27 -29.96
CA PRO A 285 6.49 10.12 -30.19
C PRO A 285 7.23 8.77 -30.28
N GLU A 286 8.48 8.81 -30.71
CA GLU A 286 9.29 7.62 -30.89
C GLU A 286 9.71 6.95 -29.57
N VAL A 287 9.63 7.66 -28.44
CA VAL A 287 9.98 7.07 -27.13
C VAL A 287 8.77 6.52 -26.40
N ILE A 288 7.56 6.68 -26.97
CA ILE A 288 6.37 6.08 -26.38
C ILE A 288 6.47 4.56 -26.56
N PRO A 289 6.36 3.76 -25.47
CA PRO A 289 6.51 2.31 -25.61
C PRO A 289 5.45 1.71 -26.54
N HIS A 290 5.87 0.78 -27.38
CA HIS A 290 4.96 0.12 -28.32
C HIS A 290 3.92 -0.77 -27.61
N TRP A 291 4.24 -1.26 -26.40
CA TRP A 291 3.34 -2.10 -25.60
C TRP A 291 2.20 -1.30 -24.95
N LEU A 292 2.29 0.02 -24.90
CA LEU A 292 1.39 0.87 -24.10
C LEU A 292 -0.06 0.79 -24.59
N GLN A 293 -0.27 0.75 -25.91
CA GLN A 293 -1.62 0.70 -26.47
C GLN A 293 -2.35 -0.59 -26.08
N GLU A 294 -1.67 -1.71 -26.18
CA GLU A 294 -2.23 -3.01 -25.81
C GLU A 294 -2.49 -3.07 -24.29
N TRP A 295 -1.59 -2.49 -23.51
CA TRP A 295 -1.71 -2.43 -22.05
C TRP A 295 -2.95 -1.65 -21.63
N LEU A 296 -3.19 -0.50 -22.23
CA LEU A 296 -4.31 0.40 -21.91
C LEU A 296 -5.66 -0.13 -22.36
N ASP A 297 -5.71 -0.83 -23.51
CA ASP A 297 -6.96 -1.16 -24.18
C ASP A 297 -7.78 0.12 -24.46
N ASP A 298 -9.10 -0.02 -24.69
CA ASP A 298 -9.93 1.12 -25.09
C ASP A 298 -10.37 2.01 -23.92
N ARG A 299 -10.60 1.41 -22.76
CA ARG A 299 -11.20 2.13 -21.63
C ARG A 299 -10.38 2.06 -20.36
N GLY A 300 -9.19 1.51 -20.42
CA GLY A 300 -8.31 1.43 -19.28
C GLY A 300 -7.56 2.72 -19.00
N GLY A 301 -7.07 2.84 -17.77
CA GLY A 301 -6.23 3.95 -17.37
C GLY A 301 -5.42 3.56 -16.15
N TYR A 302 -4.29 4.23 -15.95
CA TYR A 302 -3.43 3.99 -14.79
C TYR A 302 -2.50 5.18 -14.58
N LEU A 303 -1.87 5.22 -13.41
CA LEU A 303 -0.83 6.18 -13.09
C LEU A 303 0.52 5.59 -13.48
N ILE A 304 1.30 6.31 -14.28
CA ILE A 304 2.62 5.84 -14.73
C ILE A 304 3.63 5.86 -13.59
N GLY A 305 4.75 5.16 -13.77
CA GLY A 305 5.70 4.91 -12.69
C GLY A 305 6.52 6.10 -12.25
N ASN A 306 6.81 7.03 -13.17
CA ASN A 306 7.70 8.15 -12.85
C ASN A 306 7.58 9.23 -13.91
N MET A 307 7.69 10.47 -13.47
CA MET A 307 7.65 11.62 -14.39
C MET A 307 8.97 12.37 -14.32
N ARG A 308 9.79 12.15 -15.33
CA ARG A 308 11.03 12.90 -15.56
C ARG A 308 10.93 13.59 -16.91
N THR A 309 11.39 14.82 -17.00
CA THR A 309 11.30 15.62 -18.20
C THR A 309 11.90 14.87 -19.39
N GLY A 310 11.10 14.68 -20.42
CA GLY A 310 11.49 14.00 -21.64
C GLY A 310 11.59 12.49 -21.54
N ARG A 311 11.54 11.92 -20.34
CA ARG A 311 11.70 10.48 -20.12
C ARG A 311 10.76 9.94 -19.06
N PRO A 312 9.45 10.05 -19.27
CA PRO A 312 8.53 9.42 -18.32
C PRO A 312 8.70 7.90 -18.34
N ASP A 313 8.61 7.28 -17.17
CA ASP A 313 8.58 5.81 -17.06
C ASP A 313 7.12 5.36 -17.11
N PHE A 314 6.72 4.82 -18.26
CA PHE A 314 5.33 4.40 -18.49
C PHE A 314 4.99 3.08 -17.81
N ARG A 315 5.91 2.44 -17.09
CA ARG A 315 5.64 1.17 -16.41
C ARG A 315 4.52 1.30 -15.41
N PHE A 316 3.74 0.22 -15.30
CA PHE A 316 2.72 0.06 -14.27
C PHE A 316 3.40 -0.44 -13.00
N TYR A 317 3.20 0.28 -11.90
CA TYR A 317 3.66 -0.14 -10.56
C TYR A 317 2.43 -0.39 -9.70
N SER A 318 2.32 -1.60 -9.16
CA SER A 318 1.09 -2.08 -8.53
C SER A 318 0.75 -1.33 -7.25
N LEU A 319 1.73 -1.11 -6.38
CA LEU A 319 1.45 -0.49 -5.07
C LEU A 319 0.99 0.95 -5.24
N GLY A 320 1.69 1.74 -6.07
CA GLY A 320 1.33 3.14 -6.29
C GLY A 320 -0.07 3.29 -6.88
N ASN A 321 -0.44 2.42 -7.82
CA ASN A 321 -1.78 2.45 -8.42
C ASN A 321 -2.86 2.02 -7.42
N SER A 322 -2.62 0.96 -6.66
CA SER A 322 -3.56 0.51 -5.63
C SER A 322 -3.81 1.60 -4.58
N LEU A 323 -2.73 2.21 -4.08
CA LEU A 323 -2.84 3.26 -3.08
C LEU A 323 -3.45 4.54 -3.66
N GLY A 324 -3.20 4.84 -4.94
CA GLY A 324 -3.81 5.98 -5.60
C GLY A 324 -5.33 5.89 -5.63
N SER A 325 -5.85 4.68 -5.85
CA SER A 325 -7.28 4.41 -5.73
C SER A 325 -7.74 4.47 -4.27
N LEU A 326 -7.03 3.75 -3.39
CA LEU A 326 -7.42 3.55 -1.99
C LEU A 326 -7.45 4.87 -1.21
N PHE A 327 -6.49 5.75 -1.43
CA PHE A 327 -6.39 7.04 -0.72
C PHE A 327 -7.25 8.15 -1.32
N GLY A 328 -8.04 7.84 -2.37
CA GLY A 328 -8.92 8.82 -2.99
C GLY A 328 -8.21 9.86 -3.86
N LEU A 329 -7.00 9.55 -4.33
CA LEU A 329 -6.32 10.38 -5.31
C LEU A 329 -7.03 10.30 -6.65
N LEU A 330 -7.36 9.10 -7.10
CA LEU A 330 -8.15 8.88 -8.32
C LEU A 330 -9.63 9.18 -8.09
N THR A 331 -10.28 9.75 -9.09
CA THR A 331 -11.74 9.91 -9.10
C THR A 331 -12.43 8.54 -9.24
N GLY A 332 -13.74 8.49 -8.97
CA GLY A 332 -14.51 7.26 -9.16
C GLY A 332 -14.38 6.66 -10.56
N PRO A 333 -14.60 7.44 -11.63
CA PRO A 333 -14.40 6.91 -12.99
C PRO A 333 -12.97 6.47 -13.28
N GLN A 334 -11.97 7.15 -12.73
CA GLN A 334 -10.57 6.74 -12.88
C GLN A 334 -10.31 5.41 -12.16
N GLN A 335 -10.90 5.21 -10.99
CA GLN A 335 -10.80 3.95 -10.26
C GLN A 335 -11.35 2.79 -11.10
N LEU A 336 -12.52 3.00 -11.73
CA LEU A 336 -13.11 1.99 -12.61
C LEU A 336 -12.20 1.70 -13.81
N ALA A 337 -11.61 2.74 -14.40
CA ALA A 337 -10.67 2.57 -15.52
C ALA A 337 -9.44 1.75 -15.10
N LEU A 338 -8.94 1.98 -13.88
CA LEU A 338 -7.85 1.19 -13.33
C LEU A 338 -8.26 -0.28 -13.17
N PHE A 339 -9.45 -0.54 -12.63
CA PHE A 339 -9.93 -1.92 -12.44
C PHE A 339 -10.11 -2.63 -13.79
N ARG A 340 -10.62 -1.92 -14.82
CA ARG A 340 -10.70 -2.47 -16.20
C ARG A 340 -9.31 -2.87 -16.71
N LEU A 341 -8.33 -2.01 -16.51
CA LEU A 341 -6.96 -2.27 -16.94
C LEU A 341 -6.38 -3.49 -16.22
N VAL A 342 -6.61 -3.61 -14.92
CA VAL A 342 -6.11 -4.74 -14.14
C VAL A 342 -6.75 -6.06 -14.63
N ILE A 343 -8.06 -6.07 -14.88
CA ILE A 343 -8.74 -7.26 -15.44
C ILE A 343 -8.19 -7.59 -16.83
N HIS A 344 -8.06 -6.59 -17.69
CA HIS A 344 -7.54 -6.78 -19.05
C HIS A 344 -6.15 -7.40 -19.03
N ASN A 345 -5.31 -7.02 -18.07
CA ASN A 345 -3.93 -7.47 -17.95
C ASN A 345 -3.73 -8.50 -16.84
N ARG A 346 -4.78 -9.23 -16.46
CA ARG A 346 -4.73 -10.18 -15.34
C ARG A 346 -3.68 -11.26 -15.54
N ASP A 347 -3.47 -11.70 -16.78
CA ASP A 347 -2.49 -12.76 -17.06
C ASP A 347 -1.07 -12.30 -16.75
N HIS A 348 -0.80 -11.00 -16.87
CA HIS A 348 0.50 -10.42 -16.51
C HIS A 348 0.58 -10.07 -15.02
N LEU A 349 -0.45 -9.43 -14.49
CA LEU A 349 -0.41 -8.88 -13.14
C LEU A 349 -0.65 -9.93 -12.06
N MET A 350 -1.51 -10.90 -12.33
CA MET A 350 -1.89 -11.91 -11.33
C MET A 350 -1.15 -13.23 -11.54
N ALA A 351 -1.23 -13.82 -12.73
CA ALA A 351 -0.53 -15.06 -13.10
C ALA A 351 -0.74 -16.15 -12.04
N GLU A 352 0.27 -16.94 -11.74
CA GLU A 352 0.17 -18.08 -10.80
C GLU A 352 0.34 -17.66 -9.33
N MET A 353 1.01 -16.52 -9.07
CA MET A 353 1.14 -15.98 -7.72
C MET A 353 0.93 -14.47 -7.76
N PRO A 354 -0.29 -13.98 -7.51
CA PRO A 354 -0.55 -12.54 -7.56
C PRO A 354 0.13 -11.81 -6.39
N MET A 355 0.68 -10.59 -6.53
CA MET A 355 0.54 -9.70 -7.68
C MET A 355 1.91 -9.19 -8.13
N ARG A 356 2.07 -8.96 -9.44
CA ARG A 356 3.33 -8.43 -10.00
C ARG A 356 3.61 -7.01 -9.50
N ILE A 357 4.88 -6.74 -9.16
CA ILE A 357 5.26 -5.44 -8.61
C ILE A 357 5.28 -4.35 -9.67
N CYS A 358 5.78 -4.63 -10.87
CA CYS A 358 5.77 -3.69 -12.00
C CYS A 358 5.73 -4.42 -13.33
N HIS A 359 5.23 -3.76 -14.36
CA HIS A 359 5.14 -4.33 -15.70
C HIS A 359 5.31 -3.25 -16.76
N PRO A 360 6.06 -3.54 -17.82
CA PRO A 360 6.90 -4.72 -18.04
C PRO A 360 8.25 -4.60 -17.32
N PRO A 361 8.97 -5.70 -17.14
CA PRO A 361 10.30 -5.62 -16.54
C PRO A 361 11.31 -4.99 -17.49
N MET A 362 12.44 -4.58 -16.95
CA MET A 362 13.61 -4.16 -17.73
C MET A 362 14.34 -5.40 -18.21
N GLU A 363 14.65 -5.46 -19.50
CA GLU A 363 15.30 -6.61 -20.12
C GLU A 363 16.48 -6.15 -20.96
N GLN A 364 17.39 -7.06 -21.25
CA GLN A 364 18.52 -6.86 -22.15
C GLN A 364 19.36 -5.62 -21.77
N ASP A 365 19.60 -4.73 -22.73
CA ASP A 365 20.42 -3.53 -22.53
C ASP A 365 19.84 -2.60 -21.45
N GLU A 366 18.51 -2.52 -21.37
CA GLU A 366 17.84 -1.73 -20.33
C GLU A 366 18.16 -2.26 -18.94
N TRP A 367 18.11 -3.59 -18.76
CA TRP A 367 18.47 -4.21 -17.49
C TRP A 367 19.94 -3.93 -17.13
N ILE A 368 20.84 -4.10 -18.10
CA ILE A 368 22.26 -3.86 -17.90
C ILE A 368 22.50 -2.42 -17.45
N THR A 369 21.92 -1.47 -18.20
CA THR A 369 22.16 -0.04 -17.96
C THR A 369 21.52 0.46 -16.67
N ASN A 370 20.28 0.05 -16.41
CA ASN A 370 19.46 0.68 -15.36
C ASN A 370 19.58 -0.01 -14.02
N THR A 371 20.01 -1.29 -13.98
CA THR A 371 20.20 -2.00 -12.72
C THR A 371 21.67 -2.25 -12.40
N GLY A 372 22.58 -1.99 -13.33
CA GLY A 372 23.97 -2.33 -13.16
C GLY A 372 24.20 -3.85 -13.13
N MET A 373 23.33 -4.59 -13.80
CA MET A 373 23.32 -6.06 -13.81
C MET A 373 23.12 -6.66 -12.40
N ASP A 374 22.28 -6.00 -11.58
CA ASP A 374 21.95 -6.53 -10.26
C ASP A 374 21.29 -7.91 -10.41
N PRO A 375 21.91 -8.98 -9.91
CA PRO A 375 21.37 -10.33 -10.10
C PRO A 375 20.03 -10.57 -9.37
N LYS A 376 19.74 -9.83 -8.30
CA LYS A 376 18.46 -9.94 -7.62
C LYS A 376 17.35 -9.32 -8.46
N ASN A 377 17.64 -8.23 -9.19
CA ASN A 377 16.71 -7.60 -10.12
C ASN A 377 16.87 -8.14 -11.56
N TRP A 378 17.18 -9.41 -11.69
CA TRP A 378 17.13 -10.10 -12.99
C TRP A 378 15.75 -9.93 -13.60
N PRO A 379 15.61 -9.84 -14.93
CA PRO A 379 14.27 -9.68 -15.54
C PRO A 379 13.27 -10.71 -15.01
N TRP A 380 12.09 -10.23 -14.64
CA TRP A 380 10.96 -10.97 -14.05
C TRP A 380 11.20 -11.39 -12.60
N SER A 381 12.24 -10.87 -11.95
CA SER A 381 12.59 -11.21 -10.57
C SER A 381 12.61 -9.97 -9.69
N TYR A 382 12.31 -10.15 -8.42
CA TYR A 382 12.38 -9.13 -7.35
C TYR A 382 11.64 -7.86 -7.77
N HIS A 383 12.29 -6.68 -7.67
CA HIS A 383 11.64 -5.41 -8.05
C HIS A 383 11.47 -5.26 -9.55
N ASN A 384 12.15 -6.08 -10.34
CA ASN A 384 12.11 -5.98 -11.81
C ASN A 384 11.09 -6.96 -12.38
N GLY A 385 9.85 -6.84 -11.95
CA GLY A 385 8.74 -7.62 -12.49
C GLY A 385 8.43 -8.92 -11.77
N GLY A 386 9.02 -9.15 -10.60
CA GLY A 386 8.66 -10.28 -9.75
C GLY A 386 7.26 -10.12 -9.16
N HIS A 387 6.71 -11.23 -8.67
CA HIS A 387 5.40 -11.25 -8.03
C HIS A 387 5.56 -11.27 -6.51
N TRP A 388 4.83 -10.38 -5.84
CA TRP A 388 4.91 -10.18 -4.40
C TRP A 388 3.51 -10.40 -3.81
N PRO A 389 3.29 -11.48 -3.09
CA PRO A 389 1.94 -11.73 -2.55
C PRO A 389 1.42 -10.59 -1.67
N SER A 390 2.32 -9.86 -1.00
CA SER A 390 1.96 -8.72 -0.16
C SER A 390 1.33 -7.55 -0.92
N LEU A 391 1.39 -7.54 -2.25
CA LEU A 391 0.81 -6.45 -3.06
C LEU A 391 -0.66 -6.68 -3.41
N LEU A 392 -1.22 -7.86 -3.13
CA LEU A 392 -2.60 -8.15 -3.51
C LEU A 392 -3.61 -7.48 -2.59
N TRP A 393 -3.36 -7.44 -1.27
CA TRP A 393 -4.33 -6.88 -0.32
C TRP A 393 -4.61 -5.38 -0.56
N PRO A 394 -3.63 -4.53 -0.96
CA PRO A 394 -3.98 -3.13 -1.25
C PRO A 394 -4.92 -3.00 -2.46
N MET A 395 -4.74 -3.83 -3.48
CA MET A 395 -5.65 -3.82 -4.65
C MET A 395 -7.05 -4.30 -4.23
N ALA A 396 -7.14 -5.37 -3.43
CA ALA A 396 -8.43 -5.84 -2.92
C ALA A 396 -9.10 -4.75 -2.07
N ALA A 397 -8.34 -4.08 -1.22
CA ALA A 397 -8.86 -2.97 -0.40
C ALA A 397 -9.37 -1.83 -1.28
N ALA A 398 -8.66 -1.50 -2.35
CA ALA A 398 -9.09 -0.44 -3.28
C ALA A 398 -10.44 -0.76 -3.92
N VAL A 399 -10.64 -2.01 -4.34
CA VAL A 399 -11.91 -2.45 -4.95
C VAL A 399 -13.04 -2.41 -3.91
N LEU A 400 -12.80 -2.93 -2.71
CA LEU A 400 -13.79 -2.91 -1.64
C LEU A 400 -14.14 -1.47 -1.21
N MET A 401 -13.15 -0.60 -1.17
CA MET A 401 -13.38 0.82 -0.84
C MET A 401 -14.25 1.48 -1.90
N HIS A 402 -14.00 1.20 -3.18
CA HIS A 402 -14.83 1.74 -4.26
C HIS A 402 -16.27 1.27 -4.11
N GLN A 403 -16.49 -0.02 -3.85
CA GLN A 403 -17.83 -0.58 -3.65
C GLN A 403 -18.53 0.06 -2.44
N ARG A 404 -17.78 0.31 -1.37
CA ARG A 404 -18.34 0.96 -0.17
C ARG A 404 -18.80 2.39 -0.46
N LEU A 405 -17.98 3.16 -1.18
CA LEU A 405 -18.25 4.58 -1.44
C LEU A 405 -19.21 4.79 -2.62
N HIS A 406 -19.30 3.83 -3.53
CA HIS A 406 -20.14 3.91 -4.74
C HIS A 406 -20.91 2.59 -4.91
N PRO A 407 -21.89 2.31 -4.01
CA PRO A 407 -22.53 0.98 -3.96
C PRO A 407 -23.36 0.63 -5.19
N ASN A 408 -23.76 1.63 -6.01
CA ASN A 408 -24.57 1.41 -7.20
C ASN A 408 -23.77 1.55 -8.51
N ASP A 409 -22.46 1.62 -8.42
CA ASP A 409 -21.59 1.84 -9.59
C ASP A 409 -21.37 0.52 -10.33
N ASP A 410 -21.10 0.56 -11.59
CA ASP A 410 -20.75 -0.51 -12.56
C ASP A 410 -20.69 -1.92 -11.95
N MET A 411 -21.86 -2.49 -11.67
CA MET A 411 -21.97 -3.77 -10.96
C MET A 411 -21.34 -4.93 -11.73
N LEU A 412 -21.38 -4.87 -13.07
CA LEU A 412 -20.76 -5.91 -13.90
C LEU A 412 -19.23 -5.89 -13.74
N LEU A 413 -18.62 -4.73 -13.90
CA LEU A 413 -17.15 -4.59 -13.76
C LEU A 413 -16.70 -4.95 -12.35
N LEU A 414 -17.39 -4.43 -11.34
CA LEU A 414 -17.02 -4.72 -9.94
C LEU A 414 -17.21 -6.21 -9.61
N GLY A 415 -18.24 -6.85 -10.18
CA GLY A 415 -18.45 -8.28 -10.04
C GLY A 415 -17.31 -9.08 -10.67
N GLN A 416 -16.87 -8.69 -11.86
CA GLN A 416 -15.74 -9.33 -12.54
C GLN A 416 -14.45 -9.16 -11.74
N THR A 417 -14.24 -7.97 -11.20
CA THR A 417 -13.05 -7.66 -10.39
C THR A 417 -13.04 -8.50 -9.11
N ARG A 418 -14.20 -8.61 -8.44
CA ARG A 418 -14.32 -9.44 -7.24
C ARG A 418 -14.07 -10.91 -7.54
N THR A 419 -14.57 -11.41 -8.67
CA THR A 419 -14.31 -12.79 -9.09
C THR A 419 -12.82 -13.04 -9.29
N MET A 420 -12.13 -12.12 -9.96
CA MET A 420 -10.68 -12.22 -10.17
C MET A 420 -9.95 -12.23 -8.82
N LEU A 421 -10.30 -11.33 -7.90
CA LEU A 421 -9.67 -11.26 -6.58
C LEU A 421 -9.94 -12.53 -5.77
N GLU A 422 -11.14 -13.10 -5.88
CA GLU A 422 -11.48 -14.36 -5.22
C GLU A 422 -10.59 -15.51 -5.74
N GLU A 423 -10.40 -15.57 -7.05
CA GLU A 423 -9.49 -16.55 -7.65
C GLU A 423 -8.05 -16.35 -7.14
N CYS A 424 -7.60 -15.12 -7.07
CA CYS A 424 -6.26 -14.78 -6.56
C CYS A 424 -6.12 -15.16 -5.09
N TYR A 425 -7.15 -14.96 -4.29
CA TYR A 425 -7.18 -15.38 -2.89
C TYR A 425 -6.95 -16.89 -2.78
N TRP A 426 -7.67 -17.69 -3.59
CA TRP A 426 -7.53 -19.14 -3.55
C TRP A 426 -6.15 -19.59 -4.05
N GLN A 427 -5.58 -18.89 -5.03
CA GLN A 427 -4.20 -19.16 -5.46
C GLN A 427 -3.22 -18.98 -4.30
N GLN A 428 -3.30 -17.84 -3.59
CA GLN A 428 -2.43 -17.61 -2.44
C GLN A 428 -2.66 -18.63 -1.32
N LEU A 429 -3.92 -18.91 -1.01
CA LEU A 429 -4.27 -19.90 0.02
C LEU A 429 -3.62 -21.27 -0.27
N ASN A 430 -3.69 -21.71 -1.52
CA ASN A 430 -3.18 -23.02 -1.92
C ASN A 430 -1.66 -23.05 -2.02
N GLN A 431 -1.04 -21.98 -2.49
CA GLN A 431 0.38 -22.00 -2.84
C GLN A 431 1.31 -21.48 -1.74
N LEU A 432 0.90 -20.49 -0.96
CA LEU A 432 1.81 -19.87 0.02
C LEU A 432 2.31 -20.87 1.07
N PRO A 433 1.47 -21.75 1.65
CA PRO A 433 2.02 -22.74 2.58
C PRO A 433 3.03 -23.68 1.94
N ARG A 434 2.78 -24.09 0.70
CA ARG A 434 3.68 -24.99 -0.03
C ARG A 434 5.00 -24.33 -0.39
N GLN A 435 4.98 -23.02 -0.62
CA GLN A 435 6.15 -22.21 -0.99
C GLN A 435 6.77 -21.52 0.25
N GLN A 436 6.43 -21.99 1.45
CA GLN A 436 7.03 -21.55 2.70
C GLN A 436 6.89 -20.04 2.95
N TRP A 437 5.79 -19.44 2.49
CA TRP A 437 5.49 -18.00 2.73
C TRP A 437 6.62 -17.10 2.27
N ALA A 438 7.15 -17.38 1.09
CA ALA A 438 8.32 -16.67 0.56
C ALA A 438 7.99 -15.23 0.17
N GLU A 439 9.01 -14.42 0.14
CA GLU A 439 8.93 -12.97 -0.09
C GLU A 439 8.39 -12.63 -1.48
N TYR A 440 8.94 -13.28 -2.53
CA TYR A 440 8.57 -13.01 -3.92
C TYR A 440 8.73 -14.25 -4.78
N PHE A 441 8.10 -14.21 -5.96
CA PHE A 441 7.93 -15.37 -6.83
C PHE A 441 8.09 -14.98 -8.28
N ASP A 442 8.44 -15.98 -9.12
CA ASP A 442 8.29 -15.87 -10.55
C ASP A 442 6.78 -15.94 -10.89
N GLY A 443 6.27 -14.91 -11.58
CA GLY A 443 4.85 -14.81 -11.86
C GLY A 443 4.30 -15.95 -12.69
N PRO A 444 4.90 -16.25 -13.87
CA PRO A 444 4.36 -17.31 -14.73
C PRO A 444 4.37 -18.70 -14.11
N THR A 445 5.37 -19.03 -13.32
CA THR A 445 5.48 -20.37 -12.73
C THR A 445 4.88 -20.45 -11.33
N GLY A 446 4.73 -19.33 -10.63
CA GLY A 446 4.33 -19.32 -9.24
C GLY A 446 5.33 -19.98 -8.30
N THR A 447 6.56 -20.15 -8.73
CA THR A 447 7.60 -20.80 -7.93
C THR A 447 8.54 -19.75 -7.30
N TRP A 448 9.17 -20.17 -6.21
CA TRP A 448 10.14 -19.31 -5.53
C TRP A 448 11.37 -19.13 -6.43
N VAL A 449 11.66 -17.89 -6.80
CA VAL A 449 12.71 -17.63 -7.79
C VAL A 449 14.08 -17.54 -7.16
N GLY A 450 14.20 -17.14 -5.93
CA GLY A 450 15.38 -16.47 -5.62
C GLY A 450 16.41 -17.16 -4.76
N GLN A 451 17.65 -16.90 -5.06
CA GLN A 451 18.75 -17.19 -4.16
C GLN A 451 18.66 -16.38 -2.87
N GLN A 452 17.93 -15.28 -2.87
CA GLN A 452 17.83 -14.36 -1.73
C GLN A 452 16.38 -14.04 -1.35
N ALA A 453 15.42 -14.80 -1.87
CA ALA A 453 14.03 -14.66 -1.42
C ALA A 453 13.90 -15.25 -0.01
N ARG A 454 13.37 -14.46 0.90
CA ARG A 454 13.18 -14.89 2.28
C ARG A 454 11.97 -15.79 2.40
N ILE A 455 12.09 -16.86 3.18
CA ILE A 455 10.94 -17.67 3.57
C ILE A 455 10.36 -17.14 4.89
N ASN A 456 9.12 -17.51 5.16
CA ASN A 456 8.37 -17.03 6.32
C ASN A 456 8.50 -15.50 6.47
N GLN A 457 8.31 -14.82 5.33
CA GLN A 457 8.41 -13.36 5.26
C GLN A 457 7.14 -12.74 5.89
N THR A 458 7.35 -11.83 6.81
CA THR A 458 6.27 -11.28 7.64
C THR A 458 5.18 -10.62 6.79
N TRP A 459 5.55 -9.77 5.83
CA TRP A 459 4.51 -9.08 5.05
C TRP A 459 3.84 -9.98 4.01
N THR A 460 4.43 -11.13 3.68
CA THR A 460 3.71 -12.17 2.93
C THR A 460 2.64 -12.81 3.83
N ILE A 461 3.01 -13.21 5.02
CA ILE A 461 2.09 -13.83 6.00
C ILE A 461 0.96 -12.87 6.35
N VAL A 462 1.31 -11.67 6.79
CA VAL A 462 0.30 -10.69 7.25
C VAL A 462 -0.48 -10.11 6.05
N GLY A 463 0.14 -10.03 4.88
CA GLY A 463 -0.58 -9.62 3.66
C GLY A 463 -1.69 -10.60 3.32
N PHE A 464 -1.42 -11.89 3.44
CA PHE A 464 -2.44 -12.92 3.26
C PHE A 464 -3.53 -12.81 4.34
N LEU A 465 -3.15 -12.58 5.59
CA LEU A 465 -4.13 -12.42 6.68
C LEU A 465 -5.02 -11.17 6.46
N LEU A 466 -4.45 -10.07 5.96
CA LEU A 466 -5.24 -8.89 5.59
C LEU A 466 -6.19 -9.19 4.44
N LEU A 467 -5.70 -9.89 3.43
CA LEU A 467 -6.53 -10.29 2.29
C LEU A 467 -7.70 -11.17 2.75
N HIS A 468 -7.42 -12.16 3.59
CA HIS A 468 -8.45 -13.02 4.19
C HIS A 468 -9.46 -12.18 4.98
N HIS A 469 -8.97 -11.29 5.83
CA HIS A 469 -9.83 -10.44 6.67
C HIS A 469 -10.79 -9.61 5.82
N LEU A 470 -10.26 -8.95 4.79
CA LEU A 470 -11.03 -8.04 3.96
C LEU A 470 -11.95 -8.77 2.98
N MET A 471 -11.56 -9.94 2.48
CA MET A 471 -12.36 -10.64 1.49
C MET A 471 -13.33 -11.67 2.10
N ARG A 472 -12.98 -12.27 3.23
CA ARG A 472 -13.73 -13.40 3.78
C ARG A 472 -14.36 -13.13 5.13
N ARG A 473 -13.66 -12.39 6.01
CA ARG A 473 -14.09 -12.22 7.40
C ARG A 473 -14.94 -10.98 7.59
N ALA A 474 -14.42 -9.80 7.21
CA ALA A 474 -15.05 -8.52 7.51
C ALA A 474 -14.75 -7.47 6.43
N PRO A 475 -15.38 -7.58 5.23
CA PRO A 475 -15.13 -6.59 4.17
C PRO A 475 -15.43 -5.15 4.58
N GLN A 476 -16.39 -4.95 5.50
CA GLN A 476 -16.76 -3.63 5.99
C GLN A 476 -15.62 -2.92 6.73
N ASP A 477 -14.63 -3.68 7.22
CA ASP A 477 -13.49 -3.09 7.93
C ASP A 477 -12.53 -2.33 7.00
N VAL A 478 -12.74 -2.40 5.68
CA VAL A 478 -12.00 -1.58 4.72
C VAL A 478 -12.09 -0.08 5.05
N LYS A 479 -13.11 0.35 5.76
CA LYS A 479 -13.27 1.75 6.20
C LYS A 479 -12.12 2.24 7.07
N LEU A 480 -11.34 1.35 7.69
CA LEU A 480 -10.11 1.73 8.39
C LEU A 480 -9.14 2.46 7.47
N LEU A 481 -9.13 2.08 6.19
CA LEU A 481 -8.22 2.62 5.18
C LEU A 481 -8.76 3.88 4.49
N ASP A 482 -9.96 4.32 4.84
CA ASP A 482 -10.55 5.56 4.31
C ASP A 482 -10.04 6.75 5.13
N LEU A 483 -9.02 7.43 4.61
CA LEU A 483 -8.35 8.51 5.33
C LEU A 483 -9.22 9.77 5.47
N ASP A 484 -10.32 9.85 4.72
CA ASP A 484 -11.26 10.98 4.81
C ASP A 484 -12.29 10.80 5.92
N GLU A 485 -12.52 9.59 6.40
CA GLU A 485 -13.49 9.33 7.46
C GLU A 485 -12.94 9.82 8.80
N THR A 486 -13.71 10.65 9.52
CA THR A 486 -13.20 11.41 10.66
C THR A 486 -13.65 10.91 12.02
N GLY A 487 -14.72 10.12 12.09
CA GLY A 487 -15.25 9.62 13.36
C GLY A 487 -14.48 8.41 13.88
N SER A 488 -14.76 8.06 15.14
CA SER A 488 -14.32 6.78 15.69
C SER A 488 -14.98 5.63 14.93
N LEU A 489 -14.19 4.62 14.61
CA LEU A 489 -14.66 3.51 13.79
C LEU A 489 -15.14 2.35 14.66
N ARG A 490 -16.27 1.78 14.30
CA ARG A 490 -16.71 0.50 14.84
C ARG A 490 -16.23 -0.58 13.87
N LEU A 491 -15.26 -1.36 14.30
CA LEU A 491 -14.70 -2.45 13.50
C LEU A 491 -15.29 -3.79 13.96
N SER A 492 -15.14 -4.82 13.16
CA SER A 492 -15.80 -6.12 13.37
C SER A 492 -15.44 -6.77 14.69
N PHE A 493 -14.23 -6.55 15.21
CA PHE A 493 -13.82 -7.17 16.48
C PHE A 493 -14.71 -6.73 17.67
N HIS A 494 -15.35 -5.56 17.59
CA HIS A 494 -16.29 -5.11 18.62
C HIS A 494 -17.52 -6.02 18.72
N ASP A 495 -17.87 -6.70 17.64
CA ASP A 495 -19.06 -7.55 17.57
C ASP A 495 -18.74 -9.00 17.93
N GLU A 496 -17.50 -9.44 17.76
CA GLU A 496 -17.06 -10.81 18.06
C GLU A 496 -17.20 -11.15 19.56
N GLY A 497 -17.05 -10.17 20.45
CA GLY A 497 -17.22 -10.37 21.89
C GLY A 497 -18.66 -10.51 22.37
N LYS A 498 -19.65 -10.27 21.49
CA LYS A 498 -21.07 -10.34 21.86
C LYS A 498 -21.68 -11.70 21.56
N GLU A 499 -21.13 -12.46 20.63
CA GLU A 499 -21.65 -13.77 20.24
C GLU A 499 -21.33 -14.86 21.25
N GLU A 500 -20.28 -14.71 22.04
CA GLU A 500 -19.90 -15.67 23.08
C GLU A 500 -20.71 -15.53 24.38
N GLY A 501 -21.53 -14.47 24.50
CA GLY A 501 -22.29 -14.19 25.73
C GLY A 501 -23.79 -14.46 25.65
N SER A 502 -24.33 -14.90 24.53
CA SER A 502 -25.77 -15.18 24.42
C SER A 502 -26.02 -16.68 24.37
N SER A 503 -26.11 -17.28 25.53
CA SER A 503 -26.71 -18.61 25.69
C SER A 503 -28.23 -18.48 25.49
N PRO A 504 -28.86 -19.28 24.64
CA PRO A 504 -30.31 -19.24 24.52
C PRO A 504 -30.97 -20.18 25.52
N ASP A 505 -30.92 -19.81 26.78
CA ASP A 505 -31.73 -20.46 27.80
C ASP A 505 -32.19 -19.41 28.81
N GLU A 506 -33.36 -18.88 28.55
CA GLU A 506 -34.30 -18.35 29.54
C GLU A 506 -35.43 -17.58 28.85
N GLN A 507 -36.26 -18.30 28.10
CA GLN A 507 -37.63 -17.82 27.81
C GLN A 507 -38.57 -19.02 27.83
N THR A 508 -38.81 -19.57 29.00
CA THR A 508 -40.02 -20.34 29.28
C THR A 508 -40.34 -20.18 30.74
N SER A 509 -41.19 -19.28 31.01
CA SER A 509 -42.22 -19.34 32.06
C SER A 509 -42.67 -17.92 32.38
N PHE A 510 -43.84 -17.59 31.92
CA PHE A 510 -44.81 -16.75 32.62
C PHE A 510 -46.01 -16.59 31.70
N LEU A 511 -46.78 -17.64 31.65
CA LEU A 511 -48.17 -17.58 31.28
C LEU A 511 -48.93 -18.49 32.20
N LYS A 512 -49.33 -17.93 33.33
CA LYS A 512 -50.49 -18.42 34.05
C LYS A 512 -51.00 -17.30 34.96
N ASP A 513 -52.29 -17.10 34.78
CA ASP A 513 -53.29 -16.51 35.68
C ASP A 513 -53.58 -15.02 35.49
N TYR A 514 -54.78 -14.88 34.99
CA TYR A 514 -55.80 -13.82 34.90
C TYR A 514 -55.89 -13.14 33.57
#